data_0c4579c1ef01e32c1bf9afd15b07541e
#
_entry.id   0c4579c1ef01e32c1bf9afd15b07541e
#
_cell.length_a   1.000
_cell.length_b   1.000
_cell.length_c   1.000
_cell.angle_alpha   90.00
_cell.angle_beta   90.00
_cell.angle_gamma   90.00
#
_symmetry.space_group_name_H-M   'P 1'
#
loop_
_entity.id
_entity.type
_entity.pdbx_description
1 polymer ?
#
loop_
_entity_poly.entity_id
_entity_poly.type
_entity_poly.pdbx_seq_one_letter_code
_entity_poly.pdbx_strand_id
1 'polypeptide(L)'
;SRGLGDVYKRQNKGGVAKEHSFDFTQEDLEYIKGFNLIYTNLNSYIEEELPFLHTAGVPIAYDFSTRWTDAYLEKVCPYVTVAILSCAHLSAEDRAREMQKAADHGVSIVLGTIGEDGSYVLYNGKTYYASAVHADDVIDTMGAGDSYFAAFLCSLLKSSKSGALLEGTEEENAAHLQKAMQ
;
A
#
# COMPACT_ATOMS: atom_id res chain seq x y z
N SER A 1 32.93 -6.48 0.42
CA SER A 1 32.36 -6.21 -0.91
C SER A 1 31.04 -5.45 -0.74
N ARG A 2 30.98 -4.21 -1.20
CA ARG A 2 29.75 -3.45 -1.21
C ARG A 2 28.90 -3.98 -2.35
N GLY A 3 27.80 -4.67 -2.05
CA GLY A 3 26.90 -5.20 -3.05
C GLY A 3 26.17 -4.09 -3.82
N LEU A 4 25.74 -4.38 -5.04
CA LEU A 4 24.97 -3.48 -5.92
C LEU A 4 23.78 -2.81 -5.21
N GLY A 5 23.14 -3.48 -4.24
CA GLY A 5 22.06 -2.95 -3.44
C GLY A 5 22.37 -1.68 -2.64
N ASP A 6 23.64 -1.48 -2.22
CA ASP A 6 24.05 -0.27 -1.50
C ASP A 6 24.13 0.96 -2.42
N VAL A 7 24.37 0.77 -3.71
CA VAL A 7 24.44 1.87 -4.69
C VAL A 7 23.04 2.41 -4.98
N TYR A 8 22.04 1.55 -5.10
CA TYR A 8 20.65 1.95 -5.37
C TYR A 8 19.97 2.62 -4.18
N LYS A 9 20.21 2.18 -2.95
CA LYS A 9 19.70 2.84 -1.73
C LYS A 9 20.17 4.29 -1.58
N ARG A 10 21.31 4.66 -2.18
CA ARG A 10 21.85 6.03 -2.15
C ARG A 10 21.29 6.96 -3.23
N GLN A 11 20.62 6.43 -4.25
CA GLN A 11 20.11 7.22 -5.38
C GLN A 11 18.78 7.91 -5.09
N ASN A 12 17.96 7.40 -4.20
CA ASN A 12 16.66 8.02 -3.86
C ASN A 12 16.83 9.11 -2.80
N LYS A 13 17.20 10.31 -3.21
CA LYS A 13 17.25 11.51 -2.36
C LYS A 13 16.01 12.39 -2.49
N GLY A 14 14.95 11.91 -3.18
CA GLY A 14 13.70 12.63 -3.40
C GLY A 14 13.69 13.49 -4.67
N GLY A 15 14.85 13.93 -5.16
CA GLY A 15 14.96 14.73 -6.38
C GLY A 15 14.03 15.95 -6.37
N VAL A 16 13.57 16.33 -7.56
CA VAL A 16 12.68 17.50 -7.77
C VAL A 16 11.34 17.34 -7.04
N ALA A 17 10.79 16.13 -6.95
CA ALA A 17 9.51 15.89 -6.29
C ALA A 17 9.52 16.24 -4.79
N LYS A 18 10.69 16.18 -4.14
CA LYS A 18 10.85 16.59 -2.73
C LYS A 18 10.90 18.10 -2.56
N GLU A 19 11.45 18.80 -3.55
CA GLU A 19 11.65 20.26 -3.51
C GLU A 19 10.42 21.02 -4.04
N HIS A 20 9.70 20.39 -4.96
CA HIS A 20 8.50 20.94 -5.61
C HIS A 20 7.40 19.86 -5.58
N SER A 21 6.39 20.05 -4.73
CA SER A 21 5.20 19.22 -4.72
C SER A 21 4.47 19.31 -6.08
N PHE A 22 3.74 18.27 -6.42
CA PHE A 22 2.81 18.33 -7.55
C PHE A 22 1.61 19.19 -7.14
N ASP A 23 1.26 20.18 -7.97
CA ASP A 23 0.02 20.93 -7.84
C ASP A 23 -1.01 20.28 -8.78
N PHE A 24 -1.90 19.46 -8.24
CA PHE A 24 -2.97 18.84 -9.03
C PHE A 24 -4.06 19.88 -9.32
N THR A 25 -4.49 19.93 -10.57
CA THR A 25 -5.56 20.81 -11.04
C THR A 25 -6.92 20.11 -11.06
N GLN A 26 -7.99 20.87 -11.29
CA GLN A 26 -9.32 20.31 -11.48
C GLN A 26 -9.39 19.41 -12.74
N GLU A 27 -8.61 19.72 -13.76
CA GLU A 27 -8.52 18.91 -15.00
C GLU A 27 -7.86 17.55 -14.71
N ASP A 28 -6.79 17.55 -13.90
CA ASP A 28 -6.16 16.30 -13.43
C ASP A 28 -7.14 15.45 -12.62
N LEU A 29 -7.95 16.07 -11.77
CA LEU A 29 -8.96 15.37 -10.98
C LEU A 29 -10.03 14.71 -11.87
N GLU A 30 -10.53 15.43 -12.89
CA GLU A 30 -11.47 14.85 -13.86
C GLU A 30 -10.85 13.70 -14.66
N TYR A 31 -9.57 13.79 -15.01
CA TYR A 31 -8.84 12.69 -15.62
C TYR A 31 -8.72 11.48 -14.69
N ILE A 32 -8.38 11.72 -13.42
CA ILE A 32 -8.22 10.68 -12.39
C ILE A 32 -9.53 9.92 -12.15
N LYS A 33 -10.69 10.56 -12.24
CA LYS A 33 -12.01 9.89 -12.11
C LYS A 33 -12.26 8.78 -13.14
N GLY A 34 -11.50 8.75 -14.23
CA GLY A 34 -11.53 7.68 -15.22
C GLY A 34 -10.82 6.39 -14.79
N PHE A 35 -10.18 6.36 -13.63
CA PHE A 35 -9.42 5.20 -13.12
C PHE A 35 -10.12 4.54 -11.94
N ASN A 36 -9.80 3.27 -11.71
CA ASN A 36 -10.37 2.48 -10.61
C ASN A 36 -9.55 2.56 -9.32
N LEU A 37 -8.31 3.06 -9.39
CA LEU A 37 -7.40 3.13 -8.25
C LEU A 37 -6.30 4.16 -8.52
N ILE A 38 -5.95 4.92 -7.48
CA ILE A 38 -4.72 5.71 -7.40
C ILE A 38 -3.71 4.91 -6.59
N TYR A 39 -2.52 4.68 -7.13
CA TYR A 39 -1.39 4.13 -6.36
C TYR A 39 -0.30 5.18 -6.18
N THR A 40 0.13 5.36 -4.95
CA THR A 40 1.22 6.28 -4.61
C THR A 40 2.00 5.76 -3.40
N ASN A 41 3.07 6.44 -3.05
CA ASN A 41 3.94 6.06 -1.93
C ASN A 41 4.61 7.29 -1.30
N LEU A 42 5.25 7.08 -0.16
CA LEU A 42 5.93 8.11 0.62
C LEU A 42 7.08 8.83 -0.13
N ASN A 43 7.59 8.27 -1.23
CA ASN A 43 8.63 8.91 -2.04
C ASN A 43 8.06 9.83 -3.13
N SER A 44 6.75 9.88 -3.28
CA SER A 44 6.05 10.77 -4.21
C SER A 44 5.92 12.19 -3.66
N TYR A 45 6.02 12.38 -2.34
CA TYR A 45 5.93 13.67 -1.65
C TYR A 45 4.65 14.44 -1.98
N ILE A 46 3.51 13.72 -2.03
CA ILE A 46 2.19 14.30 -2.37
C ILE A 46 1.21 14.24 -1.18
N GLU A 47 1.72 14.17 0.04
CA GLU A 47 0.89 14.04 1.24
C GLU A 47 -0.09 15.21 1.42
N GLU A 48 0.35 16.42 1.02
CA GLU A 48 -0.49 17.62 1.09
C GLU A 48 -1.60 17.62 0.03
N GLU A 49 -1.44 16.87 -1.05
CA GLU A 49 -2.40 16.76 -2.15
C GLU A 49 -3.43 15.63 -1.94
N LEU A 50 -3.20 14.73 -0.98
CA LEU A 50 -4.12 13.62 -0.73
C LEU A 50 -5.56 14.06 -0.41
N PRO A 51 -5.81 15.12 0.38
CA PRO A 51 -7.16 15.64 0.58
C PRO A 51 -7.87 16.01 -0.72
N PHE A 52 -7.14 16.66 -1.64
CA PHE A 52 -7.67 17.05 -2.94
C PHE A 52 -7.93 15.81 -3.83
N LEU A 53 -6.96 14.91 -3.95
CA LEU A 53 -7.11 13.67 -4.72
C LEU A 53 -8.24 12.79 -4.20
N HIS A 54 -8.45 12.75 -2.89
CA HIS A 54 -9.54 12.00 -2.26
C HIS A 54 -10.94 12.48 -2.73
N THR A 55 -11.08 13.75 -3.10
CA THR A 55 -12.34 14.29 -3.65
C THR A 55 -12.73 13.70 -5.00
N ALA A 56 -11.82 13.05 -5.71
CA ALA A 56 -12.13 12.30 -6.93
C ALA A 56 -13.06 11.11 -6.68
N GLY A 57 -13.14 10.61 -5.44
CA GLY A 57 -13.90 9.41 -5.10
C GLY A 57 -13.26 8.11 -5.60
N VAL A 58 -12.03 8.17 -6.13
CA VAL A 58 -11.26 7.02 -6.57
C VAL A 58 -10.47 6.48 -5.37
N PRO A 59 -10.51 5.17 -5.07
CA PRO A 59 -9.74 4.58 -3.99
C PRO A 59 -8.25 4.90 -4.10
N ILE A 60 -7.61 5.20 -2.97
CA ILE A 60 -6.17 5.47 -2.90
C ILE A 60 -5.47 4.31 -2.18
N ALA A 61 -4.51 3.68 -2.84
CA ALA A 61 -3.55 2.75 -2.24
C ALA A 61 -2.23 3.49 -1.98
N TYR A 62 -1.76 3.43 -0.73
CA TYR A 62 -0.57 4.14 -0.30
C TYR A 62 0.47 3.20 0.30
N ASP A 63 1.69 3.22 -0.24
CA ASP A 63 2.82 2.46 0.29
C ASP A 63 3.65 3.31 1.26
N PHE A 64 3.56 2.96 2.55
CA PHE A 64 4.32 3.57 3.64
C PHE A 64 5.74 3.03 3.75
N SER A 65 6.10 1.97 3.00
CA SER A 65 7.40 1.29 3.07
C SER A 65 7.72 0.84 4.51
N THR A 66 8.88 1.24 5.04
CA THR A 66 9.32 0.99 6.42
C THR A 66 9.40 2.29 7.25
N ARG A 67 8.91 3.40 6.74
CA ARG A 67 9.20 4.74 7.29
C ARG A 67 7.92 5.51 7.58
N TRP A 68 7.21 5.10 8.60
CA TRP A 68 6.05 5.85 9.12
C TRP A 68 6.24 6.20 10.58
N THR A 69 5.52 7.21 11.02
CA THR A 69 5.37 7.61 12.41
C THR A 69 3.88 7.75 12.70
N ASP A 70 3.49 7.81 13.97
CA ASP A 70 2.08 8.00 14.35
C ASP A 70 1.50 9.27 13.72
N ALA A 71 2.24 10.40 13.77
CA ALA A 71 1.83 11.64 13.14
C ALA A 71 1.70 11.54 11.60
N TYR A 72 2.51 10.68 10.96
CA TYR A 72 2.41 10.46 9.52
C TYR A 72 1.18 9.61 9.17
N LEU A 73 0.88 8.57 9.95
CA LEU A 73 -0.35 7.79 9.80
C LEU A 73 -1.59 8.67 9.99
N GLU A 74 -1.61 9.48 11.05
CA GLU A 74 -2.71 10.44 11.33
C GLU A 74 -2.94 11.40 10.15
N LYS A 75 -1.87 11.87 9.51
CA LYS A 75 -1.94 12.79 8.37
C LYS A 75 -2.45 12.12 7.08
N VAL A 76 -1.99 10.91 6.79
CA VAL A 76 -2.14 10.26 5.47
C VAL A 76 -3.34 9.30 5.43
N CYS A 77 -3.51 8.48 6.47
CA CYS A 77 -4.50 7.41 6.50
C CYS A 77 -5.96 7.85 6.27
N PRO A 78 -6.42 9.06 6.72
CA PRO A 78 -7.79 9.49 6.47
C PRO A 78 -8.20 9.56 5.00
N TYR A 79 -7.24 9.63 4.09
CA TYR A 79 -7.47 9.73 2.64
C TYR A 79 -7.20 8.42 1.90
N VAL A 80 -6.76 7.38 2.61
CA VAL A 80 -6.25 6.13 2.03
C VAL A 80 -7.24 5.00 2.24
N THR A 81 -7.52 4.24 1.18
CA THR A 81 -8.38 3.05 1.23
C THR A 81 -7.57 1.79 1.53
N VAL A 82 -6.37 1.67 0.93
CA VAL A 82 -5.46 0.53 1.13
C VAL A 82 -4.11 1.05 1.60
N ALA A 83 -3.70 0.70 2.80
CA ALA A 83 -2.35 0.98 3.31
C ALA A 83 -1.46 -0.24 3.17
N ILE A 84 -0.21 -0.01 2.78
CA ILE A 84 0.81 -1.04 2.64
C ILE A 84 1.97 -0.69 3.57
N LEU A 85 2.28 -1.59 4.50
CA LEU A 85 3.32 -1.45 5.51
C LEU A 85 4.35 -2.57 5.34
N SER A 86 5.63 -2.22 5.22
CA SER A 86 6.73 -3.19 5.19
C SER A 86 7.17 -3.53 6.62
N CYS A 87 6.66 -4.63 7.17
CA CYS A 87 6.72 -4.98 8.59
C CYS A 87 7.78 -6.04 8.95
N ALA A 88 8.65 -6.45 8.02
CA ALA A 88 9.64 -7.51 8.26
C ALA A 88 10.59 -7.25 9.45
N HIS A 89 10.77 -5.98 9.82
CA HIS A 89 11.62 -5.55 10.93
C HIS A 89 10.91 -5.51 12.29
N LEU A 90 9.60 -5.76 12.32
CA LEU A 90 8.75 -5.66 13.51
C LEU A 90 8.49 -7.04 14.14
N SER A 91 8.32 -7.06 15.46
CA SER A 91 7.74 -8.21 16.16
C SER A 91 6.29 -8.45 15.71
N ALA A 92 5.74 -9.64 15.99
CA ALA A 92 4.34 -9.93 15.68
C ALA A 92 3.37 -8.98 16.39
N GLU A 93 3.67 -8.62 17.65
CA GLU A 93 2.87 -7.69 18.46
C GLU A 93 2.93 -6.27 17.89
N ASP A 94 4.16 -5.79 17.58
CA ASP A 94 4.35 -4.45 17.02
C ASP A 94 3.69 -4.33 15.64
N ARG A 95 3.82 -5.35 14.78
CA ARG A 95 3.14 -5.40 13.48
C ARG A 95 1.62 -5.28 13.63
N ALA A 96 1.03 -6.10 14.50
CA ALA A 96 -0.42 -6.05 14.75
C ALA A 96 -0.85 -4.66 15.23
N ARG A 97 -0.09 -4.05 16.13
CA ARG A 97 -0.35 -2.70 16.64
C ARG A 97 -0.25 -1.64 15.54
N GLU A 98 0.81 -1.67 14.72
CA GLU A 98 1.00 -0.68 13.66
C GLU A 98 -0.07 -0.81 12.55
N MET A 99 -0.44 -2.04 12.18
CA MET A 99 -1.54 -2.28 11.25
C MET A 99 -2.88 -1.77 11.81
N GLN A 100 -3.13 -1.98 13.12
CA GLN A 100 -4.34 -1.51 13.78
C GLN A 100 -4.39 0.02 13.82
N LYS A 101 -3.28 0.71 14.09
CA LYS A 101 -3.21 2.19 14.03
C LYS A 101 -3.65 2.73 12.67
N ALA A 102 -3.17 2.13 11.58
CA ALA A 102 -3.59 2.55 10.24
C ALA A 102 -5.10 2.36 10.04
N ALA A 103 -5.66 1.24 10.49
CA ALA A 103 -7.10 0.97 10.44
C ALA A 103 -7.90 1.95 11.31
N ASP A 104 -7.42 2.28 12.51
CA ASP A 104 -8.06 3.24 13.43
C ASP A 104 -8.12 4.66 12.84
N HIS A 105 -7.18 5.00 11.96
CA HIS A 105 -7.18 6.25 11.19
C HIS A 105 -8.01 6.20 9.90
N GLY A 106 -8.80 5.14 9.69
CA GLY A 106 -9.80 5.06 8.61
C GLY A 106 -9.43 4.22 7.40
N VAL A 107 -8.26 3.58 7.39
CA VAL A 107 -7.88 2.68 6.30
C VAL A 107 -8.74 1.41 6.32
N SER A 108 -9.38 1.08 5.20
CA SER A 108 -10.26 -0.08 5.09
C SER A 108 -9.49 -1.40 4.97
N ILE A 109 -8.36 -1.39 4.28
CA ILE A 109 -7.53 -2.59 4.04
C ILE A 109 -6.08 -2.24 4.39
N VAL A 110 -5.51 -2.94 5.36
CA VAL A 110 -4.10 -2.75 5.73
C VAL A 110 -3.32 -4.03 5.41
N LEU A 111 -2.38 -3.93 4.46
CA LEU A 111 -1.48 -5.01 4.08
C LEU A 111 -0.13 -4.82 4.77
N GLY A 112 0.28 -5.77 5.60
CA GLY A 112 1.58 -5.82 6.26
C GLY A 112 2.45 -6.93 5.67
N THR A 113 3.55 -6.60 5.00
CA THR A 113 4.47 -7.60 4.45
C THR A 113 5.59 -7.94 5.41
N ILE A 114 6.02 -9.21 5.42
CA ILE A 114 7.08 -9.72 6.29
C ILE A 114 8.20 -10.43 5.50
N GLY A 115 8.43 -9.98 4.28
CA GLY A 115 9.48 -10.51 3.40
C GLY A 115 9.20 -11.94 2.97
N GLU A 116 10.18 -12.82 3.12
CA GLU A 116 10.11 -14.25 2.74
C GLU A 116 9.10 -15.07 3.56
N ASP A 117 8.66 -14.54 4.70
CA ASP A 117 7.66 -15.20 5.53
C ASP A 117 6.21 -14.93 5.06
N GLY A 118 5.99 -13.98 4.12
CA GLY A 118 4.69 -13.72 3.55
C GLY A 118 4.09 -12.37 3.92
N SER A 119 2.77 -12.34 4.16
CA SER A 119 2.04 -11.11 4.46
C SER A 119 0.81 -11.33 5.32
N TYR A 120 0.34 -10.24 5.92
CA TYR A 120 -0.90 -10.15 6.66
C TYR A 120 -1.80 -9.09 6.06
N VAL A 121 -3.12 -9.32 6.05
CA VAL A 121 -4.12 -8.29 5.76
C VAL A 121 -5.02 -8.12 6.97
N LEU A 122 -5.17 -6.89 7.43
CA LEU A 122 -6.18 -6.50 8.39
C LEU A 122 -7.36 -5.88 7.65
N TYR A 123 -8.56 -6.45 7.83
CA TYR A 123 -9.82 -6.01 7.24
C TYR A 123 -10.98 -6.25 8.22
N ASN A 124 -11.79 -5.24 8.50
CA ASN A 124 -12.90 -5.29 9.44
C ASN A 124 -12.54 -5.92 10.80
N GLY A 125 -11.38 -5.56 11.36
CA GLY A 125 -10.89 -6.06 12.65
C GLY A 125 -10.42 -7.52 12.63
N LYS A 126 -10.41 -8.18 11.47
CA LYS A 126 -9.91 -9.55 11.30
C LYS A 126 -8.58 -9.53 10.54
N THR A 127 -7.66 -10.38 10.97
CA THR A 127 -6.35 -10.53 10.33
C THR A 127 -6.28 -11.84 9.57
N TYR A 128 -5.84 -11.77 8.32
CA TYR A 128 -5.62 -12.90 7.43
C TYR A 128 -4.13 -13.02 7.12
N TYR A 129 -3.63 -14.23 6.97
CA TYR A 129 -2.23 -14.51 6.67
C TYR A 129 -2.11 -15.33 5.39
N ALA A 130 -1.08 -15.03 4.59
CA ALA A 130 -0.62 -15.86 3.51
C ALA A 130 0.91 -16.00 3.56
N SER A 131 1.41 -17.23 3.41
CA SER A 131 2.85 -17.49 3.29
C SER A 131 3.36 -17.00 1.94
N ALA A 132 4.61 -16.59 1.89
CA ALA A 132 5.26 -16.34 0.61
C ALA A 132 5.46 -17.64 -0.19
N VAL A 133 5.46 -17.53 -1.50
CA VAL A 133 5.89 -18.60 -2.39
C VAL A 133 7.41 -18.52 -2.48
N HIS A 134 8.10 -19.56 -2.04
CA HIS A 134 9.55 -19.62 -2.12
C HIS A 134 10.01 -19.80 -3.57
N ALA A 135 10.97 -18.99 -3.98
CA ALA A 135 11.69 -19.17 -5.23
C ALA A 135 12.96 -19.98 -4.96
N ASP A 136 13.26 -20.96 -5.83
CA ASP A 136 14.42 -21.84 -5.66
C ASP A 136 15.75 -21.07 -5.79
N ASP A 137 15.80 -20.04 -6.64
CA ASP A 137 16.95 -19.18 -6.85
C ASP A 137 16.56 -17.70 -6.75
N VAL A 138 16.89 -17.05 -5.64
CA VAL A 138 16.69 -15.60 -5.46
C VAL A 138 18.00 -14.87 -5.82
N ILE A 139 17.99 -14.19 -6.97
CA ILE A 139 19.15 -13.41 -7.43
C ILE A 139 19.08 -11.97 -6.90
N ASP A 140 17.90 -11.36 -6.94
CA ASP A 140 17.64 -9.99 -6.46
C ASP A 140 16.21 -9.89 -5.96
N THR A 141 16.02 -9.17 -4.84
CA THR A 141 14.69 -8.89 -4.25
C THR A 141 14.20 -7.48 -4.52
N MET A 142 14.96 -6.68 -5.30
CA MET A 142 14.55 -5.32 -5.65
C MET A 142 13.27 -5.35 -6.49
N GLY A 143 12.26 -4.57 -6.07
CA GLY A 143 10.96 -4.53 -6.74
C GLY A 143 10.03 -5.72 -6.43
N ALA A 144 10.46 -6.70 -5.63
CA ALA A 144 9.58 -7.80 -5.23
C ALA A 144 8.34 -7.30 -4.47
N GLY A 145 8.52 -6.35 -3.55
CA GLY A 145 7.42 -5.69 -2.84
C GLY A 145 6.49 -4.95 -3.81
N ASP A 146 7.04 -4.12 -4.70
CA ASP A 146 6.24 -3.36 -5.68
C ASP A 146 5.44 -4.30 -6.59
N SER A 147 6.06 -5.39 -7.06
CA SER A 147 5.40 -6.41 -7.89
C SER A 147 4.28 -7.13 -7.14
N TYR A 148 4.51 -7.49 -5.89
CA TYR A 148 3.51 -8.11 -5.03
C TYR A 148 2.33 -7.17 -4.79
N PHE A 149 2.58 -5.89 -4.49
CA PHE A 149 1.52 -4.90 -4.30
C PHE A 149 0.70 -4.68 -5.55
N ALA A 150 1.36 -4.56 -6.70
CA ALA A 150 0.66 -4.43 -7.99
C ALA A 150 -0.24 -5.64 -8.26
N ALA A 151 0.26 -6.86 -8.03
CA ALA A 151 -0.52 -8.09 -8.20
C ALA A 151 -1.71 -8.15 -7.22
N PHE A 152 -1.50 -7.81 -5.95
CA PHE A 152 -2.53 -7.74 -4.92
C PHE A 152 -3.65 -6.78 -5.32
N LEU A 153 -3.31 -5.53 -5.64
CA LEU A 153 -4.28 -4.50 -6.04
C LEU A 153 -5.02 -4.88 -7.33
N CYS A 154 -4.31 -5.41 -8.33
CA CYS A 154 -4.92 -5.90 -9.57
C CYS A 154 -5.88 -7.07 -9.31
N SER A 155 -5.56 -7.96 -8.38
CA SER A 155 -6.42 -9.08 -8.01
C SER A 155 -7.72 -8.58 -7.36
N LEU A 156 -7.63 -7.58 -6.46
CA LEU A 156 -8.81 -6.96 -5.86
C LEU A 156 -9.70 -6.30 -6.92
N LEU A 157 -9.12 -5.52 -7.83
CA LEU A 157 -9.87 -4.85 -8.89
C LEU A 157 -10.53 -5.83 -9.87
N LYS A 158 -9.88 -6.94 -10.22
CA LYS A 158 -10.44 -7.98 -11.10
C LYS A 158 -11.62 -8.74 -10.47
N SER A 159 -11.69 -8.78 -9.16
CA SER A 159 -12.78 -9.42 -8.44
C SER A 159 -14.05 -8.57 -8.39
N SER A 160 -13.94 -7.29 -8.74
CA SER A 160 -15.00 -6.29 -8.73
C SER A 160 -15.70 -6.21 -10.08
N LYS A 161 -17.02 -6.03 -10.06
CA LYS A 161 -17.84 -5.79 -11.26
C LYS A 161 -18.03 -4.30 -11.56
N SER A 162 -17.92 -3.45 -10.55
CA SER A 162 -18.13 -1.98 -10.66
C SER A 162 -16.85 -1.18 -10.66
N GLY A 163 -15.69 -1.82 -10.37
CA GLY A 163 -14.41 -1.16 -10.18
C GLY A 163 -14.13 -0.77 -8.73
N ALA A 164 -15.04 -1.04 -7.79
CA ALA A 164 -14.76 -0.91 -6.37
C ALA A 164 -13.82 -2.02 -5.88
N LEU A 165 -12.97 -1.74 -4.92
CA LEU A 165 -11.98 -2.73 -4.42
C LEU A 165 -12.63 -3.95 -3.76
N LEU A 166 -13.76 -3.74 -3.05
CA LEU A 166 -14.52 -4.78 -2.38
C LEU A 166 -16.02 -4.47 -2.52
N GLU A 167 -16.80 -5.41 -3.06
CA GLU A 167 -18.24 -5.23 -3.38
C GLU A 167 -19.15 -6.29 -2.76
N GLY A 168 -18.58 -7.34 -2.18
CA GLY A 168 -19.31 -8.48 -1.67
C GLY A 168 -19.71 -8.33 -0.20
N THR A 169 -20.30 -9.40 0.32
CA THR A 169 -20.43 -9.59 1.76
C THR A 169 -19.06 -9.63 2.43
N GLU A 170 -19.02 -9.50 3.76
CA GLU A 170 -17.76 -9.60 4.50
C GLU A 170 -17.01 -10.90 4.22
N GLU A 171 -17.74 -12.03 4.09
CA GLU A 171 -17.15 -13.34 3.80
C GLU A 171 -16.57 -13.41 2.37
N GLU A 172 -17.29 -12.88 1.38
CA GLU A 172 -16.81 -12.81 0.00
C GLU A 172 -15.57 -11.90 -0.13
N ASN A 173 -15.59 -10.75 0.54
CA ASN A 173 -14.47 -9.84 0.57
C ASN A 173 -13.24 -10.46 1.26
N ALA A 174 -13.43 -11.18 2.36
CA ALA A 174 -12.36 -11.90 3.04
C ALA A 174 -11.74 -12.98 2.13
N ALA A 175 -12.56 -13.73 1.40
CA ALA A 175 -12.08 -14.73 0.44
C ALA A 175 -11.31 -14.08 -0.72
N HIS A 176 -11.77 -12.92 -1.22
CA HIS A 176 -11.06 -12.16 -2.25
C HIS A 176 -9.71 -11.64 -1.76
N LEU A 177 -9.64 -11.11 -0.53
CA LEU A 177 -8.40 -10.66 0.08
C LEU A 177 -7.41 -11.81 0.23
N GLN A 178 -7.83 -12.96 0.77
CA GLN A 178 -6.97 -14.13 0.90
C GLN A 178 -6.45 -14.64 -0.46
N LYS A 179 -7.29 -14.63 -1.49
CA LYS A 179 -6.88 -14.99 -2.85
C LYS A 179 -5.90 -13.98 -3.43
N ALA A 180 -6.09 -12.70 -3.17
CA ALA A 180 -5.20 -11.64 -3.66
C ALA A 180 -3.80 -11.67 -3.01
N MET A 181 -3.67 -12.30 -1.83
CA MET A 181 -2.41 -12.47 -1.12
C MET A 181 -1.56 -13.65 -1.64
N GLN A 182 -2.12 -14.54 -2.45
CA GLN A 182 -1.46 -15.73 -3.03
C GLN A 182 -0.87 -15.44 -4.41
#